data_360e99452906d53f6e8d58788a02ec27
#
_entry.id   360e99452906d53f6e8d58788a02ec27
#
_cell.length_a   1.000
_cell.length_b   1.000
_cell.length_c   1.000
_cell.angle_alpha   90.00
_cell.angle_beta   90.00
_cell.angle_gamma   90.00
#
_symmetry.space_group_name_H-M   'P 1'
#
loop_
_entity.id
_entity.type
_entity.pdbx_description
1 polymer ?
#
loop_
_entity_poly.entity_id
_entity_poly.type
_entity_poly.pdbx_seq_one_letter_code
_entity_poly.pdbx_strand_id
1 'polypeptide(L)' 'MKVLKSGKNAGCAVYYYQIGFQCDGYFNNVIETANENSVENLVEEIEKEYGEIPVVRKIRTNNRKVIWVK' A
#
# COMPACT_ATOMS: atom_id res chain seq x y z
N MET A 1 -2.24 6.32 -9.23
CA MET A 1 -2.50 5.00 -9.76
C MET A 1 -3.61 5.01 -10.79
N LYS A 2 -3.49 4.18 -11.80
CA LYS A 2 -4.45 4.16 -12.86
C LYS A 2 -5.52 3.10 -12.63
N VAL A 3 -6.77 3.50 -12.71
CA VAL A 3 -7.88 2.58 -12.54
C VAL A 3 -8.27 2.05 -13.93
N LEU A 4 -8.49 0.76 -14.00
CA LEU A 4 -8.90 0.14 -15.26
C LEU A 4 -10.33 0.50 -15.57
N LYS A 5 -10.57 0.97 -16.77
CA LYS A 5 -11.89 1.38 -17.18
C LYS A 5 -12.56 0.42 -18.11
N SER A 6 -11.81 -0.52 -18.62
CA SER A 6 -12.35 -1.51 -19.53
C SER A 6 -11.53 -2.77 -19.39
N GLY A 7 -11.95 -3.81 -20.05
CA GLY A 7 -11.29 -5.08 -19.94
C GLY A 7 -11.89 -5.90 -18.83
N LYS A 8 -11.30 -7.03 -18.57
CA LYS A 8 -11.90 -7.98 -17.65
C LYS A 8 -11.89 -7.50 -16.20
N ASN A 9 -11.09 -6.51 -15.88
CA ASN A 9 -11.04 -5.98 -14.51
C ASN A 9 -11.91 -4.75 -14.32
N ALA A 10 -12.62 -4.35 -15.35
CA ALA A 10 -13.53 -3.22 -15.21
C ALA A 10 -14.60 -3.56 -14.19
N GLY A 11 -14.83 -2.65 -13.25
CA GLY A 11 -15.80 -2.88 -12.21
C GLY A 11 -15.30 -3.70 -11.04
N CYS A 12 -14.12 -4.28 -11.14
CA CYS A 12 -13.54 -5.02 -10.04
C CYS A 12 -12.78 -4.09 -9.12
N ALA A 13 -12.66 -4.50 -7.86
CA ALA A 13 -11.88 -3.73 -6.91
C ALA A 13 -10.40 -3.79 -7.28
N VAL A 14 -9.76 -2.64 -7.22
CA VAL A 14 -8.33 -2.54 -7.46
C VAL A 14 -7.72 -1.98 -6.19
N TYR A 15 -6.56 -2.51 -5.83
CA TYR A 15 -5.90 -2.12 -4.59
C TYR A 15 -4.53 -1.54 -4.87
N TYR A 16 -4.08 -0.69 -3.97
CA TYR A 16 -2.69 -0.30 -3.94
C TYR A 16 -2.24 -0.34 -2.47
N TYR A 17 -0.94 -0.29 -2.27
CA TYR A 17 -0.35 -0.48 -0.96
C TYR A 17 0.46 0.74 -0.57
N GLN A 18 0.31 1.14 0.68
CA GLN A 18 1.11 2.20 1.27
C GLN A 18 1.97 1.59 2.35
N ILE A 19 3.26 1.89 2.31
CA ILE A 19 4.21 1.36 3.27
C ILE A 19 4.85 2.53 3.99
N GLY A 20 4.75 2.53 5.30
CA GLY A 20 5.26 3.65 6.07
C GLY A 20 5.17 3.38 7.56
N PHE A 21 4.98 4.42 8.34
CA PHE A 21 4.99 4.31 9.80
C PHE A 21 3.78 4.98 10.41
N GLN A 22 3.20 4.30 11.40
CA GLN A 22 2.09 4.84 12.18
C GLN A 22 2.66 5.65 13.33
N CYS A 23 2.22 6.90 13.46
CA CYS A 23 2.76 7.77 14.47
C CYS A 23 1.67 8.70 14.99
N ASP A 24 1.40 8.66 16.30
CA ASP A 24 0.46 9.56 16.97
C ASP A 24 -0.88 9.69 16.27
N GLY A 25 -1.42 8.57 15.87
CA GLY A 25 -2.77 8.56 15.32
C GLY A 25 -2.86 8.80 13.83
N TYR A 26 -1.76 9.02 13.15
CA TYR A 26 -1.79 9.12 11.71
C TYR A 26 -0.64 8.35 11.07
N PHE A 27 -0.75 8.14 9.78
CA PHE A 27 0.15 7.29 9.04
C PHE A 27 1.05 8.13 8.14
N ASN A 28 2.35 7.95 8.30
CA ASN A 28 3.34 8.59 7.44
C ASN A 28 3.69 7.66 6.29
N ASN A 29 3.18 7.98 5.11
CA ASN A 29 3.40 7.17 3.93
C ASN A 29 4.79 7.42 3.36
N VAL A 30 5.62 6.38 3.30
CA VAL A 30 6.96 6.50 2.75
C VAL A 30 6.96 6.15 1.26
N ILE A 31 6.25 5.10 0.87
CA ILE A 31 6.23 4.67 -0.52
C ILE A 31 4.90 3.99 -0.82
N GLU A 32 4.47 4.08 -2.07
CA GLU A 32 3.26 3.40 -2.53
C GLU A 32 3.58 2.50 -3.69
N THR A 33 2.85 1.41 -3.79
CA THR A 33 2.96 0.54 -4.95
C THR A 33 1.61 -0.12 -5.22
N ALA A 34 1.29 -0.30 -6.49
CA ALA A 34 0.12 -1.07 -6.88
C ALA A 34 0.47 -2.53 -7.08
N ASN A 35 1.75 -2.87 -7.00
CA ASN A 35 2.22 -4.23 -7.26
C ASN A 35 2.39 -4.97 -5.94
N GLU A 36 1.50 -5.91 -5.70
CA GLU A 36 1.53 -6.70 -4.48
C GLU A 36 2.86 -7.43 -4.30
N ASN A 37 3.46 -7.86 -5.40
CA ASN A 37 4.69 -8.63 -5.32
C ASN A 37 5.90 -7.79 -4.92
N SER A 38 5.79 -6.48 -5.00
CA SER A 38 6.86 -5.59 -4.60
C SER A 38 6.82 -5.22 -3.12
N VAL A 39 5.73 -5.52 -2.44
CA VAL A 39 5.53 -5.06 -1.06
C VAL A 39 6.61 -5.59 -0.14
N GLU A 40 6.90 -6.88 -0.21
CA GLU A 40 7.90 -7.46 0.69
C GLU A 40 9.28 -6.86 0.48
N ASN A 41 9.66 -6.66 -0.76
CA ASN A 41 10.97 -6.06 -1.05
C ASN A 41 11.05 -4.64 -0.54
N LEU A 42 9.98 -3.88 -0.71
CA LEU A 42 9.95 -2.50 -0.25
C LEU A 42 9.97 -2.42 1.27
N VAL A 43 9.26 -3.35 1.93
CA VAL A 43 9.29 -3.42 3.39
C VAL A 43 10.72 -3.66 3.88
N GLU A 44 11.42 -4.59 3.25
CA GLU A 44 12.80 -4.88 3.64
C GLU A 44 13.71 -3.68 3.44
N GLU A 45 13.55 -2.97 2.34
CA GLU A 45 14.36 -1.80 2.08
C GLU A 45 14.13 -0.71 3.10
N ILE A 46 12.86 -0.47 3.42
CA ILE A 46 12.53 0.56 4.40
C ILE A 46 13.02 0.18 5.78
N GLU A 47 12.89 -1.11 6.12
CA GLU A 47 13.38 -1.58 7.41
C GLU A 47 14.87 -1.37 7.54
N LYS A 48 15.63 -1.65 6.48
CA LYS A 48 17.07 -1.43 6.51
C LYS A 48 17.43 0.03 6.63
N GLU A 49 16.72 0.87 5.91
CA GLU A 49 17.05 2.28 5.86
C GLU A 49 16.68 3.01 7.14
N TYR A 50 15.53 2.67 7.71
CA TYR A 50 15.00 3.39 8.87
C TYR A 50 15.28 2.70 10.19
N GLY A 51 15.63 1.42 10.16
CA GLY A 51 15.88 0.66 11.37
C GLY A 51 14.62 0.23 12.10
N GLU A 52 13.46 0.37 11.47
CA GLU A 52 12.17 -0.03 12.05
C GLU A 52 11.36 -0.78 11.03
N ILE A 53 10.53 -1.69 11.51
CA ILE A 53 9.65 -2.44 10.63
C ILE A 53 8.46 -1.56 10.26
N PRO A 54 8.25 -1.30 8.97
CA PRO A 54 7.14 -0.43 8.56
C PRO A 54 5.80 -1.13 8.64
N VAL A 55 4.76 -0.32 8.60
CA VAL A 55 3.38 -0.79 8.55
C VAL A 55 2.92 -0.76 7.10
N VAL A 56 2.14 -1.75 6.71
CA VAL A 56 1.61 -1.82 5.35
C VAL A 56 0.11 -1.66 5.39
N ARG A 57 -0.41 -0.74 4.58
CA ARG A 57 -1.84 -0.55 4.40
C ARG A 57 -2.23 -0.91 2.99
N LYS A 58 -3.37 -1.56 2.85
CA LYS A 58 -3.95 -1.90 1.55
C LYS A 58 -5.15 -1.00 1.34
N ILE A 59 -5.12 -0.22 0.27
CA ILE A 59 -6.17 0.76 0.00
C ILE A 59 -6.97 0.32 -1.19
N ARG A 60 -8.28 0.27 -1.02
CA ARG A 60 -9.17 -0.05 -2.12
C ARG A 60 -9.45 1.23 -2.90
N THR A 61 -9.16 1.21 -4.19
CA THR A 61 -9.17 2.45 -4.98
C THR A 61 -10.56 3.04 -5.18
N ASN A 62 -11.60 2.20 -5.28
CA ASN A 62 -12.91 2.75 -5.62
C ASN A 62 -13.67 3.32 -4.44
N ASN A 63 -13.32 2.97 -3.20
CA ASN A 63 -13.99 3.55 -2.04
C ASN A 63 -13.02 3.95 -0.94
N ARG A 64 -11.74 3.86 -1.21
CA ARG A 64 -10.65 4.26 -0.31
C ARG A 64 -10.69 3.58 1.05
N LYS A 65 -11.24 2.38 1.07
CA LYS A 65 -11.27 1.63 2.29
C LYS A 65 -9.85 1.18 2.65
N VAL A 66 -9.48 1.38 3.91
CA VAL A 66 -8.14 1.03 4.38
C VAL A 66 -8.19 -0.32 5.07
N ILE A 67 -7.26 -1.18 4.70
CA ILE A 67 -7.12 -2.50 5.31
C ILE A 67 -5.67 -2.63 5.78
N TRP A 68 -5.50 -2.83 7.07
CA TRP A 68 -4.16 -2.97 7.62
C TRP A 68 -3.66 -4.38 7.36
N VAL A 69 -2.47 -4.48 6.79
CA VAL A 69 -1.91 -5.78 6.42
C VAL A 69 -0.87 -6.22 7.43
N LYS A 70 -0.09 -5.30 7.95
CA LYS A 70 0.95 -5.61 8.93
C LYS A 70 1.03 -4.55 9.99
#